data_17a8a750ee24350ac0f29b9faddc5b94
#
_entry.id   17a8a750ee24350ac0f29b9faddc5b94
#
_cell.length_a   1.000
_cell.length_b   1.000
_cell.length_c   1.000
_cell.angle_alpha   90.00
_cell.angle_beta   90.00
_cell.angle_gamma   90.00
#
_symmetry.space_group_name_H-M   'P 1'
#
loop_
_entity.id
_entity.type
_entity.pdbx_description
1 polymer ?
#
loop_
_entity_poly.entity_id
_entity_poly.type
_entity_poly.pdbx_seq_one_letter_code
_entity_poly.pdbx_strand_id
1 'polypeptide(L)'
;MACGDPAPPNVATYDADGSGMDALLVGTLRVTEACVTVEGEDGSPTVPVFPRGEVSTGADGLEFGGRTYADGDRIELGGGEGAPGASAGIPAGCPDVARWVVAPHDG
;
A
#
# COMPACT_ATOMS: atom_id res chain seq x y z
N MET A 1 25.93 -4.00 -4.64
CA MET A 1 24.95 -4.24 -5.07
C MET A 1 23.93 -4.66 -4.14
N ALA A 2 22.85 -4.16 -4.17
CA ALA A 2 21.82 -4.49 -3.28
C ALA A 2 21.26 -5.84 -3.62
N CYS A 3 21.13 -6.66 -2.63
CA CYS A 3 20.54 -7.91 -2.83
C CYS A 3 19.13 -7.79 -2.34
N GLY A 4 18.24 -7.62 -3.19
CA GLY A 4 16.88 -7.42 -2.84
C GLY A 4 16.58 -5.93 -2.68
N ASP A 5 15.43 -5.54 -3.07
CA ASP A 5 15.05 -4.15 -3.00
C ASP A 5 14.49 -3.83 -1.62
N PRO A 6 14.97 -2.78 -0.98
CA PRO A 6 14.37 -2.36 0.26
C PRO A 6 12.93 -1.89 -0.01
N ALA A 7 12.08 -1.94 0.99
CA ALA A 7 10.74 -1.39 0.86
C ALA A 7 10.86 0.10 0.52
N PRO A 8 9.97 0.63 -0.32
CA PRO A 8 9.99 2.05 -0.62
C PRO A 8 9.82 2.87 0.67
N PRO A 9 10.55 3.97 0.83
CA PRO A 9 10.53 4.70 2.10
C PRO A 9 9.20 5.36 2.44
N ASN A 10 8.32 5.54 1.47
CA ASN A 10 7.03 6.18 1.67
C ASN A 10 5.85 5.20 1.58
N VAL A 11 6.12 3.89 1.55
CA VAL A 11 5.06 2.90 1.42
C VAL A 11 5.06 1.99 2.64
N ALA A 12 3.89 1.82 3.26
CA ALA A 12 3.74 0.90 4.36
C ALA A 12 3.73 -0.54 3.85
N THR A 13 4.43 -1.42 4.53
CA THR A 13 4.52 -2.83 4.13
C THR A 13 4.38 -3.75 5.34
N TYR A 14 4.06 -5.00 5.08
CA TYR A 14 4.00 -6.03 6.12
C TYR A 14 4.48 -7.35 5.53
N ASP A 15 4.81 -8.29 6.40
CA ASP A 15 5.23 -9.62 5.96
C ASP A 15 3.99 -10.47 5.78
N ALA A 16 3.59 -10.67 4.55
CA ALA A 16 2.40 -11.45 4.22
C ALA A 16 2.66 -12.93 4.40
N ASP A 17 1.66 -13.64 4.93
CA ASP A 17 1.76 -15.08 5.14
C ASP A 17 1.01 -15.87 4.07
N GLY A 18 0.59 -15.21 2.99
CA GLY A 18 -0.12 -15.88 1.92
C GLY A 18 -1.62 -15.87 2.06
N SER A 19 -2.14 -15.35 3.18
CA SER A 19 -3.58 -15.24 3.37
C SER A 19 -3.99 -13.77 3.31
N GLY A 20 -5.26 -13.52 3.09
CA GLY A 20 -5.77 -12.17 3.03
C GLY A 20 -7.27 -12.16 3.08
N MET A 21 -7.83 -10.98 3.32
CA MET A 21 -9.28 -10.80 3.33
C MET A 21 -9.77 -10.43 1.94
N ASP A 22 -11.06 -10.57 1.72
CA ASP A 22 -11.68 -10.40 0.40
C ASP A 22 -12.39 -9.07 0.21
N ALA A 23 -12.26 -8.15 1.12
CA ALA A 23 -12.89 -6.85 0.97
C ALA A 23 -12.16 -6.03 -0.10
N LEU A 24 -12.76 -4.96 -0.55
CA LEU A 24 -12.19 -4.12 -1.60
C LEU A 24 -12.15 -2.67 -1.16
N LEU A 25 -10.99 -2.06 -1.25
CA LEU A 25 -10.82 -0.63 -1.02
C LEU A 25 -10.73 0.05 -2.38
N VAL A 26 -11.60 1.01 -2.63
CA VAL A 26 -11.60 1.77 -3.88
C VAL A 26 -11.43 3.24 -3.56
N GLY A 27 -10.54 3.90 -4.26
CA GLY A 27 -10.32 5.32 -4.05
C GLY A 27 -9.30 5.89 -5.00
N THR A 28 -8.77 7.04 -4.63
CA THR A 28 -7.77 7.74 -5.43
C THR A 28 -6.42 7.61 -4.75
N LEU A 29 -5.44 7.15 -5.51
CA LEU A 29 -4.09 7.00 -4.99
C LEU A 29 -3.43 8.36 -4.85
N ARG A 30 -2.83 8.60 -3.68
CA ARG A 30 -2.04 9.80 -3.43
C ARG A 30 -0.63 9.38 -3.08
N VAL A 31 0.33 9.78 -3.90
CA VAL A 31 1.73 9.44 -3.70
C VAL A 31 2.48 10.70 -3.33
N THR A 32 3.00 10.74 -2.10
CA THR A 32 3.83 11.85 -1.64
C THR A 32 5.15 11.29 -1.15
N GLU A 33 6.12 12.15 -0.91
CA GLU A 33 7.41 11.70 -0.39
C GLU A 33 7.29 11.14 1.01
N ALA A 34 6.27 11.56 1.75
CA ALA A 34 6.10 11.14 3.14
C ALA A 34 5.31 9.83 3.26
N CYS A 35 4.33 9.63 2.39
CA CYS A 35 3.45 8.48 2.53
C CYS A 35 2.61 8.27 1.28
N VAL A 36 2.28 7.02 1.00
CA VAL A 36 1.30 6.68 -0.03
C VAL A 36 -0.01 6.40 0.68
N THR A 37 -1.08 7.06 0.26
CA THR A 37 -2.40 6.87 0.83
C THR A 37 -3.43 6.65 -0.26
N VAL A 38 -4.61 6.17 0.12
CA VAL A 38 -5.76 6.06 -0.77
C VAL A 38 -6.85 6.95 -0.20
N GLU A 39 -7.32 7.89 -1.01
CA GLU A 39 -8.34 8.83 -0.58
C GLU A 39 -9.70 8.31 -1.02
N GLY A 40 -10.58 8.10 -0.09
CA GLY A 40 -11.93 7.60 -0.39
C GLY A 40 -12.81 8.65 -1.04
N GLU A 41 -14.04 8.26 -1.38
CA GLU A 41 -14.97 9.16 -2.04
C GLU A 41 -15.35 10.37 -1.19
N ASP A 42 -15.29 10.21 0.12
CA ASP A 42 -15.57 11.30 1.06
C ASP A 42 -14.32 12.13 1.39
N GLY A 43 -13.20 11.82 0.74
CA GLY A 43 -11.95 12.53 0.98
C GLY A 43 -11.14 12.01 2.16
N SER A 44 -11.60 10.97 2.83
CA SER A 44 -10.88 10.40 3.97
C SER A 44 -9.68 9.59 3.51
N PRO A 45 -8.51 9.80 4.10
CA PRO A 45 -7.35 9.01 3.71
C PRO A 45 -7.32 7.66 4.44
N THR A 46 -6.77 6.65 3.78
CA THR A 46 -6.49 5.35 4.36
C THR A 46 -5.07 4.99 3.96
N VAL A 47 -4.29 4.41 4.87
CA VAL A 47 -2.93 3.99 4.56
C VAL A 47 -2.96 2.52 4.13
N PRO A 48 -2.70 2.23 2.85
CA PRO A 48 -2.61 0.84 2.41
C PRO A 48 -1.27 0.27 2.87
N VAL A 49 -1.31 -0.92 3.46
CA VAL A 49 -0.12 -1.62 3.92
C VAL A 49 0.06 -2.81 2.99
N PHE A 50 1.07 -2.75 2.14
CA PHE A 50 1.26 -3.72 1.06
C PHE A 50 2.12 -4.90 1.50
N PRO A 51 1.94 -6.06 0.88
CA PRO A 51 2.85 -7.19 1.14
C PRO A 51 4.27 -6.81 0.74
N ARG A 52 5.21 -7.06 1.64
CA ARG A 52 6.61 -6.73 1.39
C ARG A 52 7.13 -7.52 0.19
N GLY A 53 7.86 -6.84 -0.68
CA GLY A 53 8.42 -7.47 -1.87
C GLY A 53 7.49 -7.49 -3.06
N GLU A 54 6.22 -7.10 -2.88
CA GLU A 54 5.26 -7.08 -3.99
C GLU A 54 4.92 -5.67 -4.44
N VAL A 55 5.43 -4.67 -3.76
CA VAL A 55 5.16 -3.27 -4.09
C VAL A 55 6.48 -2.54 -4.31
N SER A 56 6.50 -1.64 -5.28
CA SER A 56 7.65 -0.79 -5.52
C SER A 56 7.19 0.57 -5.99
N THR A 57 8.10 1.55 -5.94
CA THR A 57 7.83 2.88 -6.47
C THR A 57 8.92 3.25 -7.45
N GLY A 58 8.59 4.08 -8.40
CA GLY A 58 9.53 4.54 -9.40
C GLY A 58 9.08 5.87 -9.97
N ALA A 59 9.71 6.28 -11.07
CA ALA A 59 9.40 7.57 -11.69
C ALA A 59 7.95 7.66 -12.16
N ASP A 60 7.35 6.51 -12.50
CA ASP A 60 5.99 6.48 -13.02
C ASP A 60 4.92 6.29 -11.95
N GLY A 61 5.32 6.11 -10.71
CA GLY A 61 4.38 5.96 -9.60
C GLY A 61 4.58 4.67 -8.82
N LEU A 62 3.47 4.09 -8.35
CA LEU A 62 3.48 2.89 -7.54
C LEU A 62 3.19 1.66 -8.39
N GLU A 63 3.98 0.61 -8.22
CA GLU A 63 3.74 -0.66 -8.91
C GLU A 63 3.28 -1.72 -7.93
N PHE A 64 2.18 -2.36 -8.24
CA PHE A 64 1.67 -3.46 -7.43
C PHE A 64 0.77 -4.34 -8.31
N GLY A 65 0.92 -5.65 -8.20
CA GLY A 65 0.07 -6.59 -8.93
C GLY A 65 0.21 -6.51 -10.44
N GLY A 66 1.39 -6.14 -10.93
CA GLY A 66 1.62 -6.04 -12.36
C GLY A 66 1.09 -4.77 -13.01
N ARG A 67 0.64 -3.83 -12.19
CA ARG A 67 0.14 -2.55 -12.69
C ARG A 67 0.90 -1.38 -12.08
N THR A 68 0.97 -0.28 -12.81
CA THR A 68 1.57 0.95 -12.35
C THR A 68 0.48 1.98 -12.15
N TYR A 69 0.47 2.62 -10.99
CA TYR A 69 -0.51 3.64 -10.66
C TYR A 69 0.20 4.96 -10.40
N ALA A 70 -0.23 6.01 -11.06
CA ALA A 70 0.31 7.34 -10.82
C ALA A 70 -0.48 8.04 -9.72
N ASP A 71 0.10 9.09 -9.16
CA ASP A 71 -0.59 9.94 -8.19
C ASP A 71 -1.87 10.47 -8.84
N GLY A 72 -2.99 10.32 -8.17
CA GLY A 72 -4.28 10.74 -8.69
C GLY A 72 -5.06 9.67 -9.43
N ASP A 73 -4.46 8.51 -9.66
CA ASP A 73 -5.15 7.43 -10.35
C ASP A 73 -6.15 6.74 -9.43
N ARG A 74 -7.21 6.22 -10.04
CA ARG A 74 -8.14 5.37 -9.30
C ARG A 74 -7.46 4.03 -9.03
N ILE A 75 -7.59 3.53 -7.81
CA ILE A 75 -7.00 2.25 -7.43
C ILE A 75 -8.00 1.41 -6.67
N GLU A 76 -7.93 0.10 -6.87
CA GLU A 76 -8.77 -0.87 -6.18
C GLU A 76 -7.84 -1.90 -5.55
N LEU A 77 -7.95 -2.08 -4.26
CA LEU A 77 -7.06 -2.97 -3.51
C LEU A 77 -7.87 -3.98 -2.71
N GLY A 78 -7.63 -5.24 -2.98
CA GLY A 78 -8.21 -6.31 -2.17
C GLY A 78 -7.54 -6.39 -0.82
N GLY A 79 -8.28 -6.81 0.21
CA GLY A 79 -7.72 -6.96 1.54
C GLY A 79 -8.76 -6.72 2.61
N GLY A 80 -8.39 -6.02 3.66
CA GLY A 80 -9.30 -5.72 4.74
C GLY A 80 -8.78 -4.62 5.65
N GLU A 81 -9.72 -3.96 6.32
CA GLU A 81 -9.40 -2.94 7.27
C GLU A 81 -8.92 -3.57 8.57
N GLY A 82 -7.93 -2.98 9.20
CA GLY A 82 -7.46 -3.49 10.46
C GLY A 82 -6.00 -3.20 10.74
N ALA A 83 -5.50 -3.77 11.82
CA ALA A 83 -4.12 -3.61 12.22
C ALA A 83 -3.23 -4.58 11.45
N PRO A 84 -2.16 -4.10 10.83
CA PRO A 84 -1.30 -4.95 10.01
C PRO A 84 -0.38 -5.89 10.80
N GLY A 85 -0.33 -5.75 12.10
CA GLY A 85 0.50 -6.63 12.92
C GLY A 85 1.87 -6.05 13.24
N ALA A 86 2.62 -6.78 14.06
CA ALA A 86 3.91 -6.30 14.56
C ALA A 86 5.00 -6.26 13.51
N SER A 87 4.84 -7.02 12.42
CA SER A 87 5.85 -7.04 11.35
C SER A 87 5.71 -5.88 10.38
N ALA A 88 4.66 -5.07 10.52
CA ALA A 88 4.42 -3.99 9.58
C ALA A 88 5.40 -2.85 9.77
N GLY A 89 5.85 -2.30 8.64
CA GLY A 89 6.64 -1.09 8.63
C GLY A 89 5.80 0.06 8.09
N ILE A 90 5.43 0.99 8.97
CA ILE A 90 4.64 2.15 8.57
C ILE A 90 5.59 3.34 8.54
N PRO A 91 5.74 4.04 7.41
CA PRO A 91 6.61 5.21 7.36
C PRO A 91 6.20 6.27 8.37
N ALA A 92 7.18 6.93 8.96
CA ALA A 92 6.92 7.94 9.98
C ALA A 92 6.10 9.11 9.45
N GLY A 93 6.18 9.38 8.15
CA GLY A 93 5.41 10.46 7.53
C GLY A 93 3.96 10.12 7.24
N CYS A 94 3.55 8.86 7.48
CA CYS A 94 2.17 8.49 7.25
C CYS A 94 1.26 9.02 8.36
N PRO A 95 0.07 9.51 8.02
CA PRO A 95 -0.86 9.99 9.04
C PRO A 95 -1.40 8.84 9.89
N ASP A 96 -1.88 9.18 11.07
CA ASP A 96 -2.46 8.19 11.97
C ASP A 96 -3.95 8.06 11.62
N VAL A 97 -4.21 7.33 10.58
CA VAL A 97 -5.57 7.13 10.05
C VAL A 97 -5.79 5.63 9.87
N ALA A 98 -6.95 5.27 9.35
CA ALA A 98 -7.28 3.87 9.12
C ALA A 98 -6.22 3.18 8.27
N ARG A 99 -6.01 1.90 8.51
CA ARG A 99 -5.07 1.08 7.76
C ARG A 99 -5.86 0.05 6.97
N TRP A 100 -5.39 -0.20 5.76
CA TRP A 100 -5.96 -1.26 4.92
C TRP A 100 -4.86 -2.26 4.64
N VAL A 101 -5.04 -3.49 5.12
CA VAL A 101 -4.04 -4.53 4.90
C VAL A 101 -4.32 -5.12 3.52
N VAL A 102 -3.45 -4.82 2.59
CA VAL A 102 -3.61 -5.23 1.19
C VAL A 102 -3.28 -6.71 1.09
N ALA A 103 -4.20 -7.50 0.51
CA ALA A 103 -3.97 -8.92 0.34
C ALA A 103 -2.86 -9.14 -0.69
N PRO A 104 -2.05 -10.21 -0.55
CA PRO A 104 -1.03 -10.51 -1.54
C PRO A 104 -1.67 -10.70 -2.91
N HIS A 105 -0.96 -10.24 -3.94
CA HIS A 105 -1.41 -10.44 -5.30
C HIS A 105 -1.11 -11.88 -5.68
N ASP A 106 -2.16 -12.65 -5.91
CA ASP A 106 -2.00 -14.04 -6.23
C ASP A 106 -2.03 -14.14 -7.74
N GLY A 107 -0.88 -14.13 -8.30
CA GLY A 107 -0.70 -14.09 -9.74
C GLY A 107 -1.21 -15.28 -10.49
#